data_64294d172b77056970aadc91691a359d
#
_entry.id   64294d172b77056970aadc91691a359d
#
_cell.length_a   1.000
_cell.length_b   1.000
_cell.length_c   1.000
_cell.angle_alpha   90.00
_cell.angle_beta   90.00
_cell.angle_gamma   90.00
#
_symmetry.space_group_name_H-M   'P 1'
#
loop_
_entity.id
_entity.type
_entity.pdbx_description
1 polymer ?
#
loop_
_entity_poly.entity_id
_entity_poly.type
_entity_poly.pdbx_seq_one_letter_code
_entity_poly.pdbx_strand_id
1 'polypeptide(L)'
;MDNEIPEINELIKQFSKLPGLGPKSAKRIILKLINNKDNMVKPLAKSLAEVYKKVVRCADCGNLKIIDKVCICSSDNSYDKICVVENLADMWVIDSANIYKGHYHILGGTLN
;
A
#
# COMPACT_ATOMS: atom_id res chain seq x y z
N MET A 1 -16.25 13.55 17.46
CA MET A 1 -17.07 14.70 17.07
C MET A 1 -17.97 14.29 15.93
N ASP A 2 -19.24 14.38 16.15
CA ASP A 2 -20.21 13.83 15.21
C ASP A 2 -20.63 14.85 14.16
N ASN A 3 -20.72 14.38 12.96
CA ASN A 3 -21.33 15.12 11.86
C ASN A 3 -22.75 14.57 11.67
N GLU A 4 -23.62 15.35 11.08
CA GLU A 4 -24.98 14.90 10.78
C GLU A 4 -25.03 13.92 9.63
N ILE A 5 -23.95 13.80 8.87
CA ILE A 5 -23.85 12.90 7.72
C ILE A 5 -23.11 11.63 8.13
N PRO A 6 -23.80 10.49 8.26
CA PRO A 6 -23.16 9.26 8.72
C PRO A 6 -21.99 8.79 7.86
N GLU A 7 -22.06 9.03 6.56
CA GLU A 7 -20.98 8.65 5.63
C GLU A 7 -19.69 9.40 5.94
N ILE A 8 -19.78 10.67 6.33
CA ILE A 8 -18.62 11.45 6.72
C ILE A 8 -18.02 10.93 8.03
N ASN A 9 -18.89 10.63 9.00
CA ASN A 9 -18.44 10.09 10.28
C ASN A 9 -17.70 8.77 10.11
N GLU A 10 -18.21 7.89 9.27
CA GLU A 10 -17.58 6.61 8.99
C GLU A 10 -16.22 6.80 8.32
N LEU A 11 -16.13 7.73 7.39
CA LEU A 11 -14.89 8.01 6.69
C LEU A 11 -13.82 8.58 7.64
N ILE A 12 -14.22 9.48 8.54
CA ILE A 12 -13.33 10.02 9.57
C ILE A 12 -12.80 8.89 10.45
N LYS A 13 -13.68 7.98 10.84
CA LYS A 13 -13.31 6.82 11.65
C LYS A 13 -12.27 5.96 10.95
N GLN A 14 -12.50 5.65 9.67
CA GLN A 14 -11.58 4.84 8.89
C GLN A 14 -10.23 5.52 8.71
N PHE A 15 -10.22 6.79 8.36
CA PHE A 15 -8.98 7.55 8.19
C PHE A 15 -8.20 7.67 9.49
N SER A 16 -8.90 7.82 10.62
CA SER A 16 -8.25 7.93 11.93
C SER A 16 -7.51 6.67 12.35
N LYS A 17 -7.82 5.54 11.72
CA LYS A 17 -7.13 4.26 11.97
C LYS A 17 -5.85 4.12 11.18
N LEU A 18 -5.61 4.98 10.21
CA LEU A 18 -4.41 4.91 9.40
C LEU A 18 -3.20 5.40 10.20
N PRO A 19 -2.03 4.76 10.04
CA PRO A 19 -0.83 5.15 10.77
C PRO A 19 -0.47 6.61 10.50
N GLY A 20 -0.20 7.35 11.58
CA GLY A 20 0.19 8.75 11.47
C GLY A 20 -0.96 9.72 11.34
N LEU A 21 -2.19 9.24 11.27
CA LEU A 21 -3.35 10.13 11.15
C LEU A 21 -4.19 10.08 12.43
N GLY A 22 -4.30 11.24 13.06
CA GLY A 22 -5.22 11.41 14.17
C GLY A 22 -6.56 11.96 13.67
N PRO A 23 -7.55 12.11 14.57
CA PRO A 23 -8.86 12.60 14.17
C PRO A 23 -8.85 13.99 13.53
N LYS A 24 -7.99 14.88 14.00
CA LYS A 24 -7.88 16.24 13.44
C LYS A 24 -7.36 16.20 12.00
N SER A 25 -6.31 15.43 11.77
CA SER A 25 -5.73 15.28 10.43
C SER A 25 -6.70 14.60 9.49
N ALA A 26 -7.41 13.59 9.97
CA ALA A 26 -8.42 12.88 9.18
C ALA A 26 -9.51 13.83 8.70
N LYS A 27 -10.04 14.66 9.60
CA LYS A 27 -11.08 15.64 9.24
C LYS A 27 -10.60 16.62 8.19
N ARG A 28 -9.37 17.13 8.37
CA ARG A 28 -8.78 18.08 7.42
C ARG A 28 -8.63 17.50 6.05
N ILE A 29 -8.15 16.27 5.98
CA ILE A 29 -7.98 15.55 4.70
C ILE A 29 -9.32 15.33 4.04
N ILE A 30 -10.32 14.86 4.80
CA ILE A 30 -11.64 14.56 4.26
C ILE A 30 -12.32 15.82 3.72
N LEU A 31 -12.21 16.95 4.44
CA LEU A 31 -12.77 18.20 3.96
C LEU A 31 -12.11 18.65 2.65
N LYS A 32 -10.80 18.48 2.55
CA LYS A 32 -10.08 18.78 1.32
C LYS A 32 -10.53 17.88 0.17
N LEU A 33 -10.71 16.61 0.42
CA LEU A 33 -11.20 15.67 -0.58
C LEU A 33 -12.60 16.03 -1.05
N ILE A 34 -13.51 16.34 -0.13
CA ILE A 34 -14.89 16.69 -0.45
C ILE A 34 -14.94 17.95 -1.32
N ASN A 35 -14.07 18.91 -1.06
CA ASN A 35 -14.00 20.13 -1.85
C ASN A 35 -13.41 19.93 -3.24
N ASN A 36 -12.85 18.76 -3.51
CA ASN A 36 -12.18 18.44 -4.79
C ASN A 36 -12.58 17.05 -5.29
N LYS A 37 -13.88 16.77 -5.30
CA LYS A 37 -14.38 15.43 -5.61
C LYS A 37 -13.86 14.87 -6.93
N ASP A 38 -14.00 15.64 -8.00
CA ASP A 38 -13.66 15.15 -9.32
C ASP A 38 -12.15 15.05 -9.55
N ASN A 39 -11.39 15.97 -8.96
CA ASN A 39 -9.95 16.02 -9.17
C ASN A 39 -9.17 15.16 -8.19
N MET A 40 -9.72 14.85 -7.03
CA MET A 40 -9.01 14.09 -5.99
C MET A 40 -9.70 12.78 -5.63
N VAL A 41 -10.98 12.82 -5.30
CA VAL A 41 -11.67 11.61 -4.81
C VAL A 41 -11.82 10.58 -5.91
N LYS A 42 -12.30 11.00 -7.07
CA LYS A 42 -12.55 10.06 -8.16
C LYS A 42 -11.31 9.30 -8.61
N PRO A 43 -10.18 9.95 -8.92
CA PRO A 43 -8.97 9.22 -9.27
C PRO A 43 -8.39 8.41 -8.11
N LEU A 44 -8.47 8.91 -6.89
CA LEU A 44 -7.97 8.19 -5.72
C LEU A 44 -8.77 6.91 -5.47
N ALA A 45 -10.10 7.00 -5.52
CA ALA A 45 -10.97 5.85 -5.34
C ALA A 45 -10.72 4.80 -6.42
N LYS A 46 -10.52 5.24 -7.65
CA LYS A 46 -10.24 4.34 -8.76
C LYS A 46 -8.89 3.62 -8.55
N SER A 47 -7.86 4.35 -8.17
CA SER A 47 -6.55 3.76 -7.94
C SER A 47 -6.55 2.78 -6.77
N LEU A 48 -7.25 3.11 -5.69
CA LEU A 48 -7.38 2.20 -4.56
C LEU A 48 -8.08 0.90 -4.96
N ALA A 49 -9.15 1.02 -5.74
CA ALA A 49 -9.88 -0.16 -6.22
C ALA A 49 -9.01 -1.03 -7.13
N GLU A 50 -8.20 -0.41 -8.00
CA GLU A 50 -7.30 -1.14 -8.90
C GLU A 50 -6.24 -1.90 -8.12
N VAL A 51 -5.61 -1.25 -7.15
CA VAL A 51 -4.62 -1.91 -6.29
C VAL A 51 -5.26 -3.08 -5.54
N TYR A 52 -6.43 -2.86 -4.98
CA TYR A 52 -7.15 -3.91 -4.25
C TYR A 52 -7.42 -5.14 -5.12
N LYS A 53 -7.81 -4.91 -6.37
CA LYS A 53 -8.18 -6.00 -7.27
C LYS A 53 -6.97 -6.72 -7.88
N LYS A 54 -5.92 -6.00 -8.20
CA LYS A 54 -4.85 -6.50 -9.05
C LYS A 54 -3.55 -6.83 -8.34
N VAL A 55 -3.29 -6.21 -7.20
CA VAL A 55 -2.02 -6.39 -6.51
C VAL A 55 -2.16 -7.43 -5.41
N VAL A 56 -1.31 -8.43 -5.46
CA VAL A 56 -1.26 -9.50 -4.46
C VAL A 56 0.18 -9.73 -4.03
N ARG A 57 0.36 -10.51 -2.98
CA ARG A 57 1.70 -10.93 -2.55
C ARG A 57 2.06 -12.25 -3.20
N CYS A 58 3.29 -12.35 -3.67
CA CYS A 58 3.80 -13.59 -4.23
C CYS A 58 3.89 -14.65 -3.15
N ALA A 59 3.35 -15.84 -3.42
CA ALA A 59 3.39 -16.95 -2.48
C ALA A 59 4.81 -17.44 -2.23
N ASP A 60 5.70 -17.27 -3.20
CA ASP A 60 7.07 -17.76 -3.12
C ASP A 60 8.03 -16.80 -2.44
N CYS A 61 8.02 -15.52 -2.84
CA CYS A 61 8.99 -14.56 -2.29
C CYS A 61 8.39 -13.50 -1.36
N GLY A 62 7.06 -13.39 -1.32
CA GLY A 62 6.38 -12.42 -0.46
C GLY A 62 6.31 -11.00 -0.98
N ASN A 63 6.89 -10.72 -2.14
CA ASN A 63 6.84 -9.39 -2.73
C ASN A 63 5.48 -9.14 -3.38
N LEU A 64 5.20 -7.88 -3.71
CA LEU A 64 3.99 -7.53 -4.43
C LEU A 64 4.11 -7.89 -5.90
N LYS A 65 3.01 -8.32 -6.46
CA LYS A 65 2.93 -8.64 -7.89
C LYS A 65 1.52 -8.40 -8.42
N ILE A 66 1.37 -8.39 -9.73
CA ILE A 66 0.08 -8.38 -10.40
C ILE A 66 -0.49 -9.80 -10.39
N ILE A 67 -1.78 -9.92 -10.06
CA ILE A 67 -2.42 -11.22 -9.80
C ILE A 67 -2.28 -12.22 -10.95
N ASP A 68 -2.34 -11.75 -12.20
CA ASP A 68 -2.31 -12.65 -13.37
C ASP A 68 -0.92 -12.74 -14.02
N LYS A 69 0.09 -12.20 -13.37
CA LYS A 69 1.44 -12.20 -13.92
C LYS A 69 2.40 -12.97 -13.04
N VAL A 70 3.43 -13.49 -13.67
CA VAL A 70 4.50 -14.20 -12.97
C VAL A 70 5.34 -13.18 -12.20
N CYS A 71 5.69 -13.52 -10.97
CA CYS A 71 6.56 -12.68 -10.16
C CYS A 71 7.98 -12.68 -10.72
N ILE A 72 8.67 -11.56 -10.57
CA ILE A 72 10.06 -11.44 -10.99
C ILE A 72 10.96 -12.49 -10.34
N CYS A 73 10.60 -12.97 -9.14
CA CYS A 73 11.38 -13.98 -8.45
C CYS A 73 11.45 -15.31 -9.21
N SER A 74 10.48 -15.60 -10.05
CA SER A 74 10.50 -16.83 -10.86
C SER A 74 10.88 -16.59 -12.32
N SER A 75 10.87 -15.35 -12.78
CA SER A 75 11.15 -15.03 -14.18
C SER A 75 12.56 -14.53 -14.42
N ASP A 76 13.24 -14.06 -13.40
CA ASP A 76 14.59 -13.51 -13.53
C ASP A 76 15.57 -14.34 -12.72
N ASN A 77 16.44 -15.05 -13.43
CA ASN A 77 17.48 -15.88 -12.83
C ASN A 77 18.86 -15.26 -12.95
N SER A 78 18.93 -13.95 -13.23
CA SER A 78 20.20 -13.26 -13.42
C SER A 78 20.97 -13.01 -12.13
N TYR A 79 20.32 -13.14 -10.98
CA TYR A 79 20.94 -12.90 -9.69
C TYR A 79 21.09 -14.21 -8.90
N ASP A 80 22.22 -14.33 -8.24
CA ASP A 80 22.54 -15.48 -7.40
C ASP A 80 22.40 -15.19 -5.89
N LYS A 81 21.94 -13.99 -5.55
CA LYS A 81 21.81 -13.56 -4.16
C LYS A 81 20.37 -13.30 -3.80
N ILE A 82 20.05 -13.62 -2.56
CA ILE A 82 18.73 -13.36 -2.00
C ILE A 82 18.91 -12.53 -0.74
N CYS A 83 18.21 -11.41 -0.67
CA CYS A 83 18.13 -10.59 0.53
C CYS A 83 16.83 -10.93 1.26
N VAL A 84 16.96 -11.47 2.46
CA VAL A 84 15.81 -11.84 3.28
C VAL A 84 15.46 -10.65 4.17
N VAL A 85 14.23 -10.18 4.07
CA VAL A 85 13.74 -9.06 4.88
C VAL A 85 12.46 -9.47 5.60
N GLU A 86 12.19 -8.79 6.69
CA GLU A 86 11.04 -9.12 7.51
C GLU A 86 9.74 -8.67 6.88
N ASN A 87 9.73 -7.48 6.29
CA ASN A 87 8.51 -6.94 5.71
C ASN A 87 8.79 -6.13 4.45
N LEU A 88 7.70 -5.75 3.76
CA LEU A 88 7.79 -5.00 2.51
C LEU A 88 8.42 -3.63 2.68
N ALA A 89 8.20 -2.97 3.81
CA ALA A 89 8.77 -1.65 4.06
C ALA A 89 10.30 -1.72 4.09
N ASP A 90 10.84 -2.76 4.70
CA ASP A 90 12.30 -2.96 4.74
C ASP A 90 12.86 -3.18 3.33
N MET A 91 12.16 -3.99 2.53
CA MET A 91 12.56 -4.23 1.14
C MET A 91 12.55 -2.93 0.34
N TRP A 92 11.52 -2.12 0.50
CA TRP A 92 11.42 -0.86 -0.22
C TRP A 92 12.52 0.13 0.15
N VAL A 93 12.91 0.16 1.42
CA VAL A 93 14.03 1.02 1.87
C VAL A 93 15.32 0.59 1.19
N ILE A 94 15.63 -0.70 1.19
CA ILE A 94 16.86 -1.22 0.58
C ILE A 94 16.84 -1.00 -0.93
N ASP A 95 15.71 -1.27 -1.56
CA ASP A 95 15.57 -1.11 -3.01
C ASP A 95 15.71 0.36 -3.42
N SER A 96 15.14 1.27 -2.65
CA SER A 96 15.22 2.71 -2.91
C SER A 96 16.65 3.24 -2.82
N ALA A 97 17.46 2.65 -1.96
CA ALA A 97 18.85 3.05 -1.82
C ALA A 97 19.72 2.63 -3.02
N ASN A 98 19.18 1.73 -3.85
CA ASN A 98 19.83 1.26 -5.09
C ASN A 98 21.23 0.71 -4.89
N ILE A 99 21.50 0.14 -3.71
CA ILE A 99 22.82 -0.43 -3.37
C ILE A 99 22.85 -1.94 -3.50
N TYR A 100 21.67 -2.59 -3.41
CA TYR A 100 21.56 -4.03 -3.53
C TYR A 100 20.96 -4.40 -4.88
N LYS A 101 21.58 -5.34 -5.56
CA LYS A 101 21.07 -5.90 -6.81
C LYS A 101 20.95 -7.39 -6.67
N GLY A 102 19.72 -7.86 -6.60
CA GLY A 102 19.43 -9.26 -6.40
C GLY A 102 17.95 -9.49 -6.12
N HIS A 103 17.65 -10.67 -5.68
CA HIS A 103 16.28 -11.03 -5.32
C HIS A 103 16.01 -10.72 -3.86
N TYR A 104 14.73 -10.57 -3.54
CA TYR A 104 14.26 -10.39 -2.17
C TYR A 104 13.37 -11.57 -1.79
N HIS A 105 13.44 -11.94 -0.53
CA HIS A 105 12.48 -12.83 0.08
C HIS A 105 11.90 -12.13 1.30
N ILE A 106 10.62 -11.87 1.27
CA ILE A 106 9.92 -11.15 2.35
C ILE A 106 9.21 -12.17 3.22
N LEU A 107 9.71 -12.32 4.44
CA LEU A 107 9.13 -13.25 5.41
C LEU A 107 7.76 -12.80 5.87
N GLY A 108 7.62 -11.57 5.94
CA GLY A 108 6.64 -10.96 6.55
C GLY A 108 5.34 -11.02 6.40
N GLY A 109 4.82 -11.55 7.05
CA GLY A 109 3.57 -11.60 7.25
C GLY A 109 2.84 -10.39 7.48
N THR A 110 2.48 -10.25 8.60
CA THR A 110 1.39 -9.40 8.93
C THR A 110 1.79 -7.98 9.01
N LEU A 111 1.10 -7.21 8.26
CA LEU A 111 1.09 -5.77 8.41
C LEU A 111 -0.02 -5.39 9.36
N ASN A 112 0.02 -5.95 10.49
CA ASN A 112 -1.00 -5.60 11.48
C ASN A 112 -0.73 -4.27 12.13
#